data_24a6d844ef6c006089070a161c566344
#
_entry.id   24a6d844ef6c006089070a161c566344
#
_cell.length_a   1.000
_cell.length_b   1.000
_cell.length_c   1.000
_cell.angle_alpha   90.00
_cell.angle_beta   90.00
_cell.angle_gamma   90.00
#
_symmetry.space_group_name_H-M   'P 1'
#
loop_
_entity.id
_entity.type
_entity.pdbx_description
1 polymer ?
#
loop_
_entity_poly.entity_id
_entity_poly.type
_entity_poly.pdbx_seq_one_letter_code
_entity_poly.pdbx_strand_id
1 'polypeptide(L)'
;MLVVMTLVGVVSCATTVRRSRGLSPVTLMLFSGLLVVVTLVGVPAAGADGIGSDADVHVAQSLGGRELTVTIRRVGPVLGPLHVDVVTHRGDAPGTLQLTASSPGATTSRGQVKLGTPGIYSATLNVDRAGPWELIVDDGHTAARIPFLVSAQVVPPWKKASDYGFFAAGALLIVSLAATLRARRNWMALVPATAMIVALTVAVTGATLSPYSPPPPQPGRDYDPTLENIRDPYARVASNSIGAIDYSRPPVNMAASAGQSTLRVNLTDSATGRPADDLLIHHGALIHLIVVSPAGTMSHVHPVRVAPGRYEAKFDTTERGTYAMTAEIARRGGGVQLLRGSVDGQSPAARPTAAPPSQGDITATVAPAGSPSTIRARFGDTPDLQPWLGMVGHMIVVGPLPDGPDIGEHALTAPVWSHAHAMVPPAPGAAGGQPDESVARYGPDIEFTYSFALAGRYKVWVQTERDYAILTAPTDIEVREP
;
A
#
# COMPACT_ATOMS: atom_id res chain seq x y z
N MET A 1 -30.56 -0.33 -20.26
CA MET A 1 -31.29 -0.49 -21.54
C MET A 1 -31.81 -1.92 -21.73
N LEU A 2 -31.06 -2.96 -21.38
CA LEU A 2 -31.47 -4.37 -21.53
C LEU A 2 -32.67 -4.75 -20.63
N VAL A 3 -32.70 -4.26 -19.38
CA VAL A 3 -33.75 -4.55 -18.40
C VAL A 3 -35.14 -3.98 -18.80
N VAL A 4 -35.16 -2.82 -19.41
CA VAL A 4 -36.40 -2.17 -19.91
C VAL A 4 -36.95 -2.93 -21.11
N MET A 5 -36.12 -3.44 -21.99
CA MET A 5 -36.58 -4.28 -23.13
C MET A 5 -37.14 -5.63 -22.69
N THR A 6 -36.61 -6.22 -21.62
CA THR A 6 -37.12 -7.48 -21.07
C THR A 6 -38.50 -7.30 -20.40
N LEU A 7 -38.71 -6.17 -19.73
CA LEU A 7 -40.03 -5.87 -19.10
C LEU A 7 -41.12 -5.62 -20.15
N VAL A 8 -40.80 -4.96 -21.25
CA VAL A 8 -41.74 -4.71 -22.36
C VAL A 8 -42.06 -6.01 -23.09
N GLY A 9 -41.09 -6.92 -23.26
CA GLY A 9 -41.30 -8.24 -23.82
C GLY A 9 -42.23 -9.13 -22.99
N VAL A 10 -42.12 -9.09 -21.67
CA VAL A 10 -42.97 -9.86 -20.73
C VAL A 10 -44.41 -9.34 -20.69
N VAL A 11 -44.59 -8.03 -20.75
CA VAL A 11 -45.96 -7.41 -20.82
C VAL A 11 -46.61 -7.72 -22.16
N SER A 12 -45.85 -7.73 -23.26
CA SER A 12 -46.40 -8.09 -24.59
C SER A 12 -46.78 -9.56 -24.70
N CYS A 13 -46.01 -10.46 -24.07
CA CYS A 13 -46.32 -11.88 -24.02
C CYS A 13 -47.58 -12.20 -23.16
N ALA A 14 -47.77 -11.44 -22.07
CA ALA A 14 -48.93 -11.59 -21.17
C ALA A 14 -50.28 -11.23 -21.86
N THR A 15 -50.27 -10.35 -22.85
CA THR A 15 -51.49 -9.98 -23.60
C THR A 15 -51.87 -11.00 -24.67
N THR A 16 -50.95 -11.79 -25.17
CA THR A 16 -51.21 -12.80 -26.23
C THR A 16 -51.70 -14.14 -25.66
N VAL A 17 -51.40 -14.46 -24.40
CA VAL A 17 -51.78 -15.73 -23.74
C VAL A 17 -53.22 -15.75 -23.21
N ARG A 18 -53.99 -14.69 -23.41
CA ARG A 18 -55.39 -14.58 -22.92
C ARG A 18 -56.38 -15.63 -23.54
N ARG A 19 -55.94 -16.55 -24.38
CA ARG A 19 -56.82 -17.53 -25.07
C ARG A 19 -56.62 -18.99 -24.71
N SER A 20 -55.73 -19.37 -23.79
CA SER A 20 -55.64 -20.76 -23.32
C SER A 20 -56.15 -20.89 -21.87
N ARG A 21 -57.12 -21.76 -21.66
CA ARG A 21 -57.67 -22.10 -20.35
C ARG A 21 -56.58 -22.65 -19.45
N GLY A 22 -56.27 -21.99 -18.31
CA GLY A 22 -55.55 -22.70 -17.26
C GLY A 22 -54.79 -21.92 -16.22
N LEU A 23 -54.29 -20.70 -16.50
CA LEU A 23 -53.49 -19.99 -15.48
C LEU A 23 -54.15 -18.67 -15.10
N SER A 24 -54.32 -18.42 -13.81
CA SER A 24 -54.81 -17.14 -13.33
C SER A 24 -53.73 -16.06 -13.57
N PRO A 25 -54.10 -14.78 -13.76
CA PRO A 25 -53.13 -13.70 -13.93
C PRO A 25 -52.15 -13.60 -12.74
N VAL A 26 -52.58 -14.03 -11.56
CA VAL A 26 -51.71 -14.12 -10.36
C VAL A 26 -50.67 -15.19 -10.51
N THR A 27 -50.98 -16.36 -11.08
CA THR A 27 -50.04 -17.44 -11.32
C THR A 27 -49.02 -17.05 -12.38
N LEU A 28 -49.42 -16.29 -13.41
CA LEU A 28 -48.51 -15.78 -14.44
C LEU A 28 -47.53 -14.71 -13.87
N MET A 29 -48.01 -13.81 -13.01
CA MET A 29 -47.16 -12.83 -12.31
C MET A 29 -46.17 -13.51 -11.36
N LEU A 30 -46.58 -14.54 -10.61
CA LEU A 30 -45.71 -15.29 -9.73
C LEU A 30 -44.65 -16.07 -10.52
N PHE A 31 -45.01 -16.64 -11.67
CA PHE A 31 -44.04 -17.34 -12.55
C PHE A 31 -43.06 -16.37 -13.21
N SER A 32 -43.51 -15.19 -13.63
CA SER A 32 -42.67 -14.15 -14.18
C SER A 32 -41.70 -13.60 -13.11
N GLY A 33 -42.18 -13.40 -11.87
CA GLY A 33 -41.33 -13.00 -10.74
C GLY A 33 -40.28 -14.05 -10.39
N LEU A 34 -40.64 -15.32 -10.41
CA LEU A 34 -39.71 -16.43 -10.16
C LEU A 34 -38.67 -16.56 -11.28
N LEU A 35 -39.06 -16.36 -12.54
CA LEU A 35 -38.13 -16.39 -13.69
C LEU A 35 -37.10 -15.26 -13.63
N VAL A 36 -37.51 -14.05 -13.18
CA VAL A 36 -36.60 -12.91 -12.97
C VAL A 36 -35.59 -13.21 -11.82
N VAL A 37 -36.05 -13.83 -10.74
CA VAL A 37 -35.18 -14.23 -9.62
C VAL A 37 -34.16 -15.29 -10.08
N VAL A 38 -34.59 -16.30 -10.85
CA VAL A 38 -33.70 -17.37 -11.33
C VAL A 38 -32.66 -16.86 -12.33
N THR A 39 -33.01 -15.87 -13.16
CA THR A 39 -32.06 -15.28 -14.11
C THR A 39 -31.03 -14.35 -13.43
N LEU A 40 -31.37 -13.81 -12.24
CA LEU A 40 -30.46 -12.94 -11.46
C LEU A 40 -29.47 -13.72 -10.56
N VAL A 41 -29.84 -14.98 -10.19
CA VAL A 41 -28.94 -15.83 -9.36
C VAL A 41 -27.70 -16.31 -10.12
N GLY A 42 -27.69 -16.21 -11.44
CA GLY A 42 -26.56 -16.60 -12.29
C GLY A 42 -25.55 -15.49 -12.62
N VAL A 43 -25.72 -14.29 -12.07
CA VAL A 43 -24.72 -13.24 -12.23
C VAL A 43 -23.61 -13.47 -11.19
N PRO A 44 -22.36 -13.74 -11.59
CA PRO A 44 -21.28 -13.81 -10.63
C PRO A 44 -21.27 -12.50 -9.84
N ALA A 45 -21.17 -12.60 -8.52
CA ALA A 45 -21.00 -11.44 -7.67
C ALA A 45 -19.76 -10.71 -8.18
N ALA A 46 -19.97 -9.57 -8.84
CA ALA A 46 -18.89 -8.65 -9.14
C ALA A 46 -18.41 -8.16 -7.77
N GLY A 47 -17.32 -8.74 -7.30
CA GLY A 47 -16.60 -8.21 -6.14
C GLY A 47 -16.23 -6.79 -6.49
N ALA A 48 -16.87 -5.83 -5.86
CA ALA A 48 -16.36 -4.46 -5.83
C ALA A 48 -15.15 -4.48 -4.90
N ASP A 49 -14.03 -5.00 -5.39
CA ASP A 49 -12.74 -4.90 -4.75
C ASP A 49 -12.26 -3.46 -4.90
N GLY A 50 -12.82 -2.59 -4.06
CA GLY A 50 -12.07 -1.44 -3.62
C GLY A 50 -10.82 -1.96 -2.92
N ILE A 51 -9.66 -1.32 -3.09
CA ILE A 51 -8.42 -1.62 -2.38
C ILE A 51 -8.81 -1.89 -0.92
N GLY A 52 -8.77 -3.18 -0.57
CA GLY A 52 -9.37 -3.63 0.67
C GLY A 52 -8.65 -2.96 1.83
N SER A 53 -9.42 -2.39 2.74
CA SER A 53 -8.96 -1.99 4.07
C SER A 53 -8.32 -3.17 4.83
N ASP A 54 -8.30 -4.33 4.23
CA ASP A 54 -7.87 -5.62 4.76
C ASP A 54 -6.52 -6.08 4.21
N ALA A 55 -5.81 -5.21 3.45
CA ALA A 55 -4.47 -5.51 2.96
C ALA A 55 -3.46 -5.54 4.11
N ASP A 56 -2.49 -6.44 4.03
CA ASP A 56 -1.34 -6.48 4.93
C ASP A 56 -0.56 -5.16 4.83
N VAL A 57 0.02 -4.74 5.95
CA VAL A 57 0.87 -3.54 6.02
C VAL A 57 2.32 -4.00 6.10
N HIS A 58 3.10 -3.74 5.06
CA HIS A 58 4.52 -4.05 4.98
C HIS A 58 5.33 -2.77 5.19
N VAL A 59 6.26 -2.78 6.13
CA VAL A 59 7.09 -1.60 6.44
C VAL A 59 8.52 -2.01 6.71
N ALA A 60 9.43 -1.50 5.89
CA ALA A 60 10.87 -1.59 6.14
C ALA A 60 11.30 -0.67 7.29
N GLN A 61 12.22 -1.15 8.10
CA GLN A 61 12.70 -0.48 9.31
C GLN A 61 14.19 -0.74 9.52
N SER A 62 15.02 0.29 9.36
CA SER A 62 16.43 0.22 9.77
C SER A 62 16.55 0.48 11.27
N LEU A 63 16.35 -0.54 12.10
CA LEU A 63 16.29 -0.46 13.55
C LEU A 63 17.53 -1.06 14.22
N GLY A 64 18.28 -0.25 14.97
CA GLY A 64 19.41 -0.73 15.78
C GLY A 64 20.54 -1.37 14.97
N GLY A 65 20.70 -0.97 13.69
CA GLY A 65 21.67 -1.54 12.75
C GLY A 65 21.21 -2.85 12.11
N ARG A 66 19.92 -3.16 12.21
CA ARG A 66 19.23 -4.23 11.48
C ARG A 66 18.36 -3.62 10.40
N GLU A 67 18.31 -4.24 9.25
CA GLU A 67 17.29 -3.98 8.25
C GLU A 67 16.17 -5.01 8.44
N LEU A 68 14.98 -4.55 8.75
CA LEU A 68 13.83 -5.38 9.08
C LEU A 68 12.68 -5.07 8.12
N THR A 69 11.93 -6.09 7.71
CA THR A 69 10.60 -5.89 7.12
C THR A 69 9.55 -6.34 8.13
N VAL A 70 8.74 -5.41 8.59
CA VAL A 70 7.65 -5.67 9.53
C VAL A 70 6.34 -5.77 8.76
N THR A 71 5.68 -6.91 8.84
CA THR A 71 4.38 -7.15 8.21
C THR A 71 3.31 -7.27 9.28
N ILE A 72 2.35 -6.34 9.26
CA ILE A 72 1.15 -6.42 10.08
C ILE A 72 0.07 -7.10 9.24
N ARG A 73 -0.24 -8.35 9.56
CA ARG A 73 -1.23 -9.12 8.80
C ARG A 73 -2.63 -8.79 9.29
N ARG A 74 -3.49 -8.43 8.38
CA ARG A 74 -4.89 -8.16 8.67
C ARG A 74 -5.74 -9.35 8.23
N VAL A 75 -6.24 -10.08 9.22
CA VAL A 75 -7.15 -11.20 8.98
C VAL A 75 -8.57 -10.71 9.22
N GLY A 76 -9.16 -10.12 8.19
CA GLY A 76 -10.57 -9.75 8.16
C GLY A 76 -10.97 -8.55 9.05
N PRO A 77 -12.23 -8.11 8.97
CA PRO A 77 -12.74 -6.95 9.70
C PRO A 77 -13.11 -7.27 11.16
N VAL A 78 -12.62 -8.36 11.72
CA VAL A 78 -12.97 -8.82 13.06
C VAL A 78 -11.88 -8.36 14.03
N LEU A 79 -12.30 -7.70 15.12
CA LEU A 79 -11.43 -7.40 16.25
C LEU A 79 -10.91 -8.70 16.86
N GLY A 80 -9.65 -8.74 17.30
CA GLY A 80 -9.07 -9.94 17.86
C GLY A 80 -7.56 -10.06 17.62
N PRO A 81 -7.06 -11.26 17.30
CA PRO A 81 -5.65 -11.49 17.11
C PRO A 81 -5.11 -10.70 15.90
N LEU A 82 -3.99 -10.03 16.12
CA LEU A 82 -3.20 -9.33 15.12
C LEU A 82 -1.87 -10.05 14.95
N HIS A 83 -1.65 -10.66 13.80
CA HIS A 83 -0.40 -11.33 13.52
C HIS A 83 0.61 -10.31 12.98
N VAL A 84 1.81 -10.33 13.54
CA VAL A 84 2.93 -9.49 13.13
C VAL A 84 4.10 -10.38 12.78
N ASP A 85 4.56 -10.30 11.54
CA ASP A 85 5.77 -10.97 11.09
C ASP A 85 6.91 -9.96 11.01
N VAL A 86 8.10 -10.39 11.38
CA VAL A 86 9.35 -9.63 11.26
C VAL A 86 10.32 -10.46 10.45
N VAL A 87 10.65 -9.99 9.28
CA VAL A 87 11.71 -10.56 8.43
C VAL A 87 13.02 -9.89 8.80
N THR A 88 14.08 -10.71 9.02
CA THR A 88 15.44 -10.23 9.25
C THR A 88 16.31 -10.59 8.07
N HIS A 89 17.27 -9.74 7.76
CA HIS A 89 18.17 -9.90 6.64
C HIS A 89 19.54 -10.43 7.10
N ARG A 90 20.35 -10.92 6.15
CA ARG A 90 21.68 -11.44 6.43
C ARG A 90 22.59 -10.30 6.89
N GLY A 91 23.31 -10.54 7.98
CA GLY A 91 24.15 -9.55 8.63
C GLY A 91 23.49 -8.87 9.84
N ASP A 92 22.19 -9.08 10.02
CA ASP A 92 21.48 -8.59 11.20
C ASP A 92 21.96 -9.29 12.48
N ALA A 93 22.18 -8.50 13.54
CA ALA A 93 22.59 -9.04 14.82
C ALA A 93 21.45 -9.80 15.50
N PRO A 94 21.70 -10.96 16.13
CA PRO A 94 20.71 -11.63 17.00
C PRO A 94 20.23 -10.69 18.12
N GLY A 95 19.02 -10.93 18.60
CA GLY A 95 18.47 -10.11 19.69
C GLY A 95 17.01 -10.40 19.96
N THR A 96 16.40 -9.56 20.78
CA THR A 96 14.97 -9.64 21.07
C THR A 96 14.31 -8.31 20.76
N LEU A 97 13.21 -8.35 20.03
CA LEU A 97 12.35 -7.20 19.82
C LEU A 97 11.11 -7.33 20.69
N GLN A 98 10.77 -6.26 21.38
CA GLN A 98 9.50 -6.12 22.08
C GLN A 98 8.49 -5.49 21.12
N LEU A 99 7.33 -6.11 20.98
CA LEU A 99 6.25 -5.63 20.15
C LEU A 99 5.11 -5.14 21.04
N THR A 100 4.63 -3.92 20.81
CA THR A 100 3.52 -3.35 21.57
C THR A 100 2.52 -2.72 20.61
N ALA A 101 1.29 -3.22 20.59
CA ALA A 101 0.17 -2.56 19.90
C ALA A 101 -0.58 -1.68 20.88
N SER A 102 -0.77 -0.41 20.55
CA SER A 102 -1.45 0.56 21.38
C SER A 102 -2.34 1.51 20.56
N SER A 103 -3.43 1.95 21.18
CA SER A 103 -4.33 2.99 20.67
C SER A 103 -4.92 3.74 21.85
N PRO A 104 -5.23 5.05 21.73
CA PRO A 104 -5.86 5.80 22.80
C PRO A 104 -7.15 5.15 23.29
N GLY A 105 -7.23 4.85 24.59
CA GLY A 105 -8.39 4.23 25.22
C GLY A 105 -8.61 2.75 24.91
N ALA A 106 -7.66 2.09 24.26
CA ALA A 106 -7.66 0.64 24.02
C ALA A 106 -6.79 -0.09 25.04
N THR A 107 -6.97 -1.42 25.13
CA THR A 107 -6.11 -2.28 25.91
C THR A 107 -4.77 -2.47 25.19
N THR A 108 -3.67 -2.13 25.83
CA THR A 108 -2.33 -2.34 25.25
C THR A 108 -2.01 -3.83 25.20
N SER A 109 -1.66 -4.32 24.00
CA SER A 109 -1.20 -5.68 23.79
C SER A 109 0.31 -5.75 23.59
N ARG A 110 0.97 -6.76 24.19
CA ARG A 110 2.42 -6.93 24.11
C ARG A 110 2.79 -8.33 23.64
N GLY A 111 3.88 -8.42 22.89
CA GLY A 111 4.50 -9.64 22.43
C GLY A 111 6.00 -9.45 22.27
N GLN A 112 6.71 -10.51 21.93
CA GLN A 112 8.14 -10.43 21.63
C GLN A 112 8.51 -11.44 20.54
N VAL A 113 9.57 -11.11 19.80
CA VAL A 113 10.23 -12.03 18.87
C VAL A 113 11.72 -12.12 19.20
N LYS A 114 12.26 -13.34 19.14
CA LYS A 114 13.70 -13.58 19.31
C LYS A 114 14.30 -13.79 17.94
N LEU A 115 15.15 -12.87 17.53
CA LEU A 115 15.86 -12.90 16.26
C LEU A 115 17.12 -13.75 16.37
N GLY A 116 17.37 -14.56 15.37
CA GLY A 116 18.55 -15.42 15.28
C GLY A 116 19.13 -15.44 13.87
N THR A 117 18.94 -16.54 13.13
CA THR A 117 19.31 -16.63 11.72
C THR A 117 18.40 -15.76 10.85
N PRO A 118 18.85 -15.33 9.65
CA PRO A 118 17.98 -14.64 8.70
C PRO A 118 16.69 -15.43 8.42
N GLY A 119 15.56 -14.75 8.35
CA GLY A 119 14.27 -15.40 8.13
C GLY A 119 13.10 -14.65 8.75
N ILE A 120 11.96 -15.34 8.84
CA ILE A 120 10.68 -14.80 9.29
C ILE A 120 10.43 -15.21 10.73
N TYR A 121 10.09 -14.24 11.56
CA TYR A 121 9.73 -14.41 12.97
C TYR A 121 8.36 -13.81 13.21
N SER A 122 7.50 -14.51 13.94
CA SER A 122 6.11 -14.09 14.12
C SER A 122 5.74 -13.91 15.58
N ALA A 123 4.86 -12.96 15.84
CA ALA A 123 4.18 -12.77 17.10
C ALA A 123 2.70 -12.48 16.90
N THR A 124 1.89 -12.82 17.92
CA THR A 124 0.47 -12.48 17.91
C THR A 124 0.19 -11.47 19.01
N LEU A 125 -0.38 -10.35 18.62
CA LEU A 125 -0.91 -9.30 19.49
C LEU A 125 -2.45 -9.34 19.46
N ASN A 126 -3.09 -8.42 20.17
CA ASN A 126 -4.54 -8.33 20.17
C ASN A 126 -5.00 -6.88 19.97
N VAL A 127 -6.02 -6.69 19.13
CA VAL A 127 -6.68 -5.41 18.92
C VAL A 127 -8.16 -5.51 19.29
N ASP A 128 -8.62 -4.63 20.18
CA ASP A 128 -9.94 -4.68 20.79
C ASP A 128 -10.90 -3.60 20.27
N ARG A 129 -10.45 -2.76 19.34
CA ARG A 129 -11.26 -1.70 18.75
C ARG A 129 -10.83 -1.34 17.34
N ALA A 130 -11.77 -0.83 16.56
CA ALA A 130 -11.47 -0.20 15.27
C ALA A 130 -10.91 1.22 15.45
N GLY A 131 -10.16 1.69 14.49
CA GLY A 131 -9.56 3.03 14.46
C GLY A 131 -8.04 2.99 14.36
N PRO A 132 -7.37 4.13 14.60
CA PRO A 132 -5.94 4.24 14.51
C PRO A 132 -5.23 3.52 15.66
N TRP A 133 -4.20 2.79 15.30
CA TRP A 133 -3.30 2.07 16.19
C TRP A 133 -1.85 2.39 15.86
N GLU A 134 -0.98 2.13 16.78
CA GLU A 134 0.46 2.21 16.60
C GLU A 134 1.10 0.88 17.06
N LEU A 135 1.88 0.26 16.16
CA LEU A 135 2.77 -0.84 16.51
C LEU A 135 4.13 -0.26 16.88
N ILE A 136 4.57 -0.50 18.09
CA ILE A 136 5.90 -0.13 18.57
C ILE A 136 6.78 -1.36 18.51
N VAL A 137 7.89 -1.27 17.78
CA VAL A 137 8.93 -2.29 17.67
C VAL A 137 10.17 -1.75 18.38
N ASP A 138 10.53 -2.34 19.50
CA ASP A 138 11.58 -1.83 20.40
C ASP A 138 12.70 -2.87 20.54
N ASP A 139 13.94 -2.47 20.27
CA ASP A 139 15.14 -3.30 20.40
C ASP A 139 15.87 -3.11 21.74
N GLY A 140 15.28 -2.34 22.65
CA GLY A 140 15.85 -1.96 23.94
C GLY A 140 16.67 -0.65 23.92
N HIS A 141 16.92 -0.09 22.74
CA HIS A 141 17.64 1.17 22.54
C HIS A 141 16.83 2.20 21.76
N THR A 142 16.13 1.74 20.75
CA THR A 142 15.32 2.57 19.86
C THR A 142 13.96 1.91 19.65
N ALA A 143 12.91 2.71 19.70
CA ALA A 143 11.54 2.26 19.48
C ALA A 143 11.01 2.81 18.15
N ALA A 144 10.86 1.94 17.17
CA ALA A 144 10.19 2.24 15.90
C ALA A 144 8.67 2.26 16.11
N ARG A 145 8.00 3.30 15.63
CA ARG A 145 6.55 3.49 15.77
C ARG A 145 5.87 3.45 14.41
N ILE A 146 5.12 2.40 14.15
CA ILE A 146 4.46 2.14 12.88
C ILE A 146 2.96 2.42 13.05
N PRO A 147 2.43 3.51 12.46
CA PRO A 147 1.00 3.77 12.50
C PRO A 147 0.25 2.82 11.55
N PHE A 148 -0.87 2.29 12.00
CA PHE A 148 -1.75 1.46 11.17
C PHE A 148 -3.21 1.66 11.55
N LEU A 149 -4.12 1.30 10.64
CA LEU A 149 -5.55 1.43 10.85
C LEU A 149 -6.18 0.04 11.00
N VAL A 150 -6.89 -0.17 12.10
CA VAL A 150 -7.81 -1.31 12.24
C VAL A 150 -9.15 -0.88 11.67
N SER A 151 -9.54 -1.49 10.56
CA SER A 151 -10.74 -1.10 9.83
C SER A 151 -12.01 -1.32 10.64
N ALA A 152 -12.93 -0.36 10.58
CA ALA A 152 -14.30 -0.58 11.06
C ALA A 152 -15.09 -1.33 9.99
N GLN A 153 -15.95 -2.25 10.42
CA GLN A 153 -16.89 -2.89 9.51
C GLN A 153 -17.99 -1.90 9.13
N VAL A 154 -17.77 -1.14 8.07
CA VAL A 154 -18.77 -0.19 7.55
C VAL A 154 -19.55 -0.85 6.43
N VAL A 155 -20.84 -1.13 6.71
CA VAL A 155 -21.77 -1.68 5.70
C VAL A 155 -22.38 -0.53 4.93
N PRO A 156 -22.15 -0.42 3.61
CA PRO A 156 -22.68 0.65 2.79
C PRO A 156 -24.23 0.66 2.80
N PRO A 157 -24.88 1.83 2.69
CA PRO A 157 -26.33 1.93 2.66
C PRO A 157 -26.97 1.10 1.54
N TRP A 158 -26.39 1.06 0.36
CA TRP A 158 -26.87 0.27 -0.78
C TRP A 158 -26.78 -1.23 -0.53
N LYS A 159 -25.76 -1.71 0.17
CA LYS A 159 -25.67 -3.11 0.58
C LYS A 159 -26.78 -3.45 1.58
N LYS A 160 -27.05 -2.59 2.56
CA LYS A 160 -28.19 -2.74 3.48
C LYS A 160 -29.50 -2.75 2.71
N ALA A 161 -29.71 -1.84 1.76
CA ALA A 161 -30.89 -1.79 0.92
C ALA A 161 -31.04 -3.06 0.08
N SER A 162 -29.96 -3.59 -0.48
CA SER A 162 -29.97 -4.85 -1.20
C SER A 162 -30.35 -6.02 -0.29
N ASP A 163 -29.66 -6.19 0.84
CA ASP A 163 -29.88 -7.30 1.78
C ASP A 163 -31.33 -7.27 2.34
N TYR A 164 -31.75 -6.13 2.87
CA TYR A 164 -33.13 -6.01 3.40
C TYR A 164 -34.20 -6.13 2.32
N GLY A 165 -33.91 -5.65 1.11
CA GLY A 165 -34.81 -5.80 -0.03
C GLY A 165 -35.02 -7.26 -0.43
N PHE A 166 -33.94 -8.07 -0.49
CA PHE A 166 -34.08 -9.50 -0.76
C PHE A 166 -34.78 -10.25 0.36
N PHE A 167 -34.48 -9.97 1.63
CA PHE A 167 -35.20 -10.58 2.75
C PHE A 167 -36.69 -10.23 2.75
N ALA A 168 -37.04 -8.96 2.53
CA ALA A 168 -38.40 -8.51 2.44
C ALA A 168 -39.14 -9.15 1.24
N ALA A 169 -38.48 -9.24 0.08
CA ALA A 169 -39.05 -9.90 -1.09
C ALA A 169 -39.33 -11.39 -0.82
N GLY A 170 -38.42 -12.10 -0.17
CA GLY A 170 -38.61 -13.51 0.22
C GLY A 170 -39.76 -13.69 1.19
N ALA A 171 -39.85 -12.85 2.23
CA ALA A 171 -40.97 -12.90 3.17
C ALA A 171 -42.33 -12.60 2.50
N LEU A 172 -42.38 -11.56 1.65
CA LEU A 172 -43.57 -11.18 0.90
C LEU A 172 -43.98 -12.23 -0.14
N LEU A 173 -43.04 -12.98 -0.70
CA LEU A 173 -43.34 -14.14 -1.55
C LEU A 173 -44.11 -15.20 -0.79
N ILE A 174 -43.65 -15.56 0.43
CA ILE A 174 -44.34 -16.53 1.28
C ILE A 174 -45.74 -16.04 1.64
N VAL A 175 -45.88 -14.76 2.02
CA VAL A 175 -47.19 -14.15 2.34
C VAL A 175 -48.11 -14.15 1.13
N SER A 176 -47.59 -13.81 -0.05
CA SER A 176 -48.35 -13.80 -1.30
C SER A 176 -48.85 -15.22 -1.66
N LEU A 177 -48.00 -16.23 -1.52
CA LEU A 177 -48.36 -17.62 -1.75
C LEU A 177 -49.44 -18.09 -0.77
N ALA A 178 -49.27 -17.80 0.53
CA ALA A 178 -50.25 -18.13 1.54
C ALA A 178 -51.62 -17.42 1.32
N ALA A 179 -51.58 -16.15 0.88
CA ALA A 179 -52.75 -15.40 0.51
C ALA A 179 -53.46 -16.01 -0.71
N THR A 180 -52.72 -16.45 -1.72
CA THR A 180 -53.26 -17.11 -2.92
C THR A 180 -53.96 -18.40 -2.57
N LEU A 181 -53.42 -19.18 -1.64
CA LEU A 181 -53.97 -20.48 -1.24
C LEU A 181 -55.23 -20.35 -0.33
N ARG A 182 -55.36 -19.26 0.45
CA ARG A 182 -56.42 -19.10 1.47
C ARG A 182 -57.44 -18.01 1.19
N ALA A 183 -57.10 -17.04 0.33
CA ALA A 183 -58.00 -15.90 0.11
C ALA A 183 -59.18 -16.26 -0.76
N ARG A 184 -60.40 -15.89 -0.30
CA ARG A 184 -61.65 -16.00 -1.08
C ARG A 184 -61.71 -14.98 -2.22
N ARG A 185 -60.85 -13.95 -2.23
CA ARG A 185 -60.81 -12.89 -3.23
C ARG A 185 -59.39 -12.77 -3.77
N ASN A 186 -59.17 -12.97 -5.04
CA ASN A 186 -57.87 -12.98 -5.70
C ASN A 186 -57.07 -11.65 -5.55
N TRP A 187 -57.74 -10.51 -5.39
CA TRP A 187 -57.10 -9.23 -5.22
C TRP A 187 -56.29 -9.12 -3.92
N MET A 188 -56.62 -9.91 -2.88
CA MET A 188 -55.90 -9.91 -1.59
C MET A 188 -54.47 -10.42 -1.73
N ALA A 189 -54.18 -11.25 -2.72
CA ALA A 189 -52.81 -11.70 -3.01
C ALA A 189 -52.01 -10.68 -3.82
N LEU A 190 -52.66 -9.72 -4.49
CA LEU A 190 -51.95 -8.70 -5.29
C LEU A 190 -51.19 -7.71 -4.43
N VAL A 191 -51.67 -7.39 -3.24
CA VAL A 191 -50.99 -6.42 -2.35
C VAL A 191 -49.59 -6.92 -1.94
N PRO A 192 -49.44 -8.12 -1.33
CA PRO A 192 -48.11 -8.62 -0.99
C PRO A 192 -47.26 -8.91 -2.24
N ALA A 193 -47.86 -9.32 -3.36
CA ALA A 193 -47.11 -9.52 -4.61
C ALA A 193 -46.53 -8.22 -5.17
N THR A 194 -47.29 -7.12 -5.14
CA THR A 194 -46.79 -5.81 -5.55
C THR A 194 -45.68 -5.31 -4.62
N ALA A 195 -45.88 -5.45 -3.31
CA ALA A 195 -44.87 -5.10 -2.32
C ALA A 195 -43.57 -5.92 -2.50
N MET A 196 -43.68 -7.21 -2.85
CA MET A 196 -42.54 -8.07 -3.19
C MET A 196 -41.78 -7.55 -4.40
N ILE A 197 -42.49 -7.14 -5.46
CA ILE A 197 -41.83 -6.57 -6.66
C ILE A 197 -41.08 -5.29 -6.30
N VAL A 198 -41.67 -4.40 -5.49
CA VAL A 198 -41.00 -3.17 -5.02
C VAL A 198 -39.74 -3.50 -4.21
N ALA A 199 -39.85 -4.44 -3.25
CA ALA A 199 -38.72 -4.88 -2.44
C ALA A 199 -37.61 -5.50 -3.31
N LEU A 200 -37.94 -6.30 -4.30
CA LEU A 200 -37.01 -6.88 -5.25
C LEU A 200 -36.35 -5.78 -6.12
N THR A 201 -37.10 -4.79 -6.56
CA THR A 201 -36.58 -3.66 -7.33
C THR A 201 -35.54 -2.89 -6.50
N VAL A 202 -35.84 -2.60 -5.22
CA VAL A 202 -34.90 -1.95 -4.30
C VAL A 202 -33.63 -2.79 -4.13
N ALA A 203 -33.80 -4.11 -3.91
CA ALA A 203 -32.67 -5.03 -3.75
C ALA A 203 -31.76 -5.05 -4.96
N VAL A 204 -32.34 -5.23 -6.15
CA VAL A 204 -31.58 -5.29 -7.42
C VAL A 204 -30.91 -3.94 -7.72
N THR A 205 -31.64 -2.82 -7.52
CA THR A 205 -31.06 -1.49 -7.72
C THR A 205 -29.89 -1.26 -6.76
N GLY A 206 -30.01 -1.62 -5.49
CA GLY A 206 -28.92 -1.54 -4.53
C GLY A 206 -27.70 -2.37 -4.95
N ALA A 207 -27.93 -3.61 -5.41
CA ALA A 207 -26.87 -4.50 -5.88
C ALA A 207 -26.19 -3.98 -7.16
N THR A 208 -26.96 -3.47 -8.14
CA THR A 208 -26.42 -2.99 -9.41
C THR A 208 -25.71 -1.65 -9.32
N LEU A 209 -26.10 -0.79 -8.36
CA LEU A 209 -25.43 0.50 -8.13
C LEU A 209 -24.20 0.37 -7.22
N SER A 210 -24.06 -0.73 -6.50
CA SER A 210 -22.93 -0.97 -5.59
C SER A 210 -21.56 -0.78 -6.25
N PRO A 211 -21.28 -1.31 -7.45
CA PRO A 211 -19.98 -1.12 -8.11
C PRO A 211 -19.67 0.31 -8.52
N TYR A 212 -20.70 1.14 -8.70
CA TYR A 212 -20.56 2.53 -9.15
C TYR A 212 -20.52 3.53 -7.99
N SER A 213 -20.75 3.06 -6.78
CA SER A 213 -20.79 3.93 -5.61
C SER A 213 -19.47 3.80 -4.85
N PRO A 214 -18.79 4.92 -4.54
CA PRO A 214 -17.57 4.85 -3.75
C PRO A 214 -17.85 4.20 -2.41
N PRO A 215 -16.94 3.36 -1.90
CA PRO A 215 -17.09 2.78 -0.58
C PRO A 215 -17.18 3.91 0.46
N PRO A 216 -17.99 3.74 1.53
CA PRO A 216 -18.04 4.75 2.57
C PRO A 216 -16.66 4.92 3.19
N PRO A 217 -16.30 6.17 3.57
CA PRO A 217 -15.00 6.43 4.18
C PRO A 217 -14.84 5.60 5.45
N GLN A 218 -13.68 4.96 5.58
CA GLN A 218 -13.35 4.21 6.79
C GLN A 218 -13.04 5.21 7.92
N PRO A 219 -13.56 4.99 9.14
CA PRO A 219 -13.21 5.81 10.28
C PRO A 219 -11.69 5.84 10.50
N GLY A 220 -11.12 7.03 10.68
CA GLY A 220 -9.68 7.22 10.89
C GLY A 220 -8.79 7.09 9.66
N ARG A 221 -9.34 6.81 8.46
CA ARG A 221 -8.53 6.75 7.22
C ARG A 221 -7.83 8.07 6.91
N ASP A 222 -8.50 9.18 7.22
CA ASP A 222 -7.99 10.53 6.99
C ASP A 222 -7.40 11.15 8.29
N TYR A 223 -7.02 10.30 9.23
CA TYR A 223 -6.42 10.73 10.48
C TYR A 223 -5.05 11.36 10.21
N ASP A 224 -4.92 12.61 10.59
CA ASP A 224 -3.68 13.37 10.55
C ASP A 224 -3.26 13.70 11.99
N PRO A 225 -2.23 13.03 12.52
CA PRO A 225 -1.80 13.25 13.89
C PRO A 225 -1.21 14.65 14.13
N THR A 226 -0.91 15.41 13.05
CA THR A 226 -0.42 16.79 13.19
C THR A 226 -1.53 17.81 13.38
N LEU A 227 -2.79 17.44 13.15
CA LEU A 227 -3.93 18.32 13.34
C LEU A 227 -4.36 18.34 14.82
N GLU A 228 -4.89 19.49 15.27
CA GLU A 228 -5.34 19.68 16.64
C GLU A 228 -6.53 18.80 17.05
N ASN A 229 -7.25 18.23 16.10
CA ASN A 229 -8.40 17.36 16.27
C ASN A 229 -8.04 15.88 16.53
N ILE A 230 -6.89 15.61 17.11
CA ILE A 230 -6.47 14.25 17.51
C ILE A 230 -7.50 13.55 18.42
N ARG A 231 -8.39 14.30 19.08
CA ARG A 231 -9.39 13.77 20.03
C ARG A 231 -10.47 12.92 19.36
N ASP A 232 -10.76 13.16 18.10
CA ASP A 232 -11.69 12.35 17.32
C ASP A 232 -10.97 11.72 16.12
N PRO A 233 -10.46 10.48 16.24
CA PRO A 233 -9.81 9.79 15.13
C PRO A 233 -10.77 9.46 13.98
N TYR A 234 -12.07 9.65 14.17
CA TYR A 234 -13.10 9.44 13.16
C TYR A 234 -13.60 10.75 12.53
N ALA A 235 -13.14 11.90 13.05
CA ALA A 235 -13.48 13.18 12.44
C ALA A 235 -12.96 13.22 11.01
N ARG A 236 -13.86 13.46 10.07
CA ARG A 236 -13.45 13.77 8.70
C ARG A 236 -12.77 15.12 8.72
N VAL A 237 -11.57 15.20 8.20
CA VAL A 237 -11.06 16.49 7.72
C VAL A 237 -12.08 16.96 6.69
N ALA A 238 -12.78 18.04 6.98
CA ALA A 238 -13.83 18.56 6.13
C ALA A 238 -13.21 19.03 4.81
N SER A 239 -13.06 18.13 3.87
CA SER A 239 -12.92 18.49 2.47
C SER A 239 -14.33 18.82 1.98
N ASN A 240 -14.64 20.10 1.87
CA ASN A 240 -15.93 20.58 1.37
C ASN A 240 -16.14 20.31 -0.13
N SER A 241 -15.38 19.40 -0.72
CA SER A 241 -15.46 19.09 -2.14
C SER A 241 -15.62 17.58 -2.32
N ILE A 242 -16.81 17.20 -2.72
CA ILE A 242 -17.11 15.85 -3.22
C ILE A 242 -16.18 15.61 -4.43
N GLY A 243 -15.21 14.69 -4.27
CA GLY A 243 -14.32 14.24 -5.35
C GLY A 243 -13.13 15.14 -5.67
N ALA A 244 -12.87 16.20 -4.91
CA ALA A 244 -11.63 16.95 -5.08
C ALA A 244 -10.48 16.20 -4.42
N ILE A 245 -9.47 15.87 -5.20
CA ILE A 245 -8.16 15.51 -4.69
C ILE A 245 -7.63 16.77 -4.01
N ASP A 246 -7.36 16.67 -2.72
CA ASP A 246 -6.75 17.78 -1.98
C ASP A 246 -5.27 17.88 -2.37
N TYR A 247 -4.98 18.65 -3.40
CA TYR A 247 -3.61 18.97 -3.81
C TYR A 247 -2.99 20.08 -2.95
N SER A 248 -3.67 20.49 -1.88
CA SER A 248 -3.30 21.70 -1.12
C SER A 248 -2.27 21.44 -0.03
N ARG A 249 -1.87 20.17 0.21
CA ARG A 249 -0.86 19.89 1.22
C ARG A 249 0.50 20.44 0.78
N PRO A 250 1.11 21.34 1.59
CA PRO A 250 2.39 21.94 1.23
C PRO A 250 3.51 20.89 1.16
N PRO A 251 4.62 21.20 0.49
CA PRO A 251 5.81 20.38 0.55
C PRO A 251 6.30 20.20 1.99
N VAL A 252 7.09 19.15 2.20
CA VAL A 252 7.79 18.89 3.46
C VAL A 252 9.20 19.43 3.38
N ASN A 253 9.65 20.09 4.44
CA ASN A 253 11.06 20.42 4.63
C ASN A 253 11.75 19.30 5.39
N MET A 254 12.94 18.94 4.98
CA MET A 254 13.80 17.97 5.64
C MET A 254 15.01 18.66 6.27
N ALA A 255 15.25 18.40 7.55
CA ALA A 255 16.50 18.74 8.23
C ALA A 255 17.15 17.46 8.73
N ALA A 256 18.38 17.20 8.25
CA ALA A 256 19.17 16.05 8.65
C ALA A 256 20.29 16.45 9.61
N SER A 257 20.64 15.55 10.52
CA SER A 257 21.80 15.71 11.41
C SER A 257 22.41 14.35 11.73
N ALA A 258 23.74 14.29 11.76
CA ALA A 258 24.49 13.10 12.15
C ALA A 258 24.93 13.22 13.61
N GLY A 259 24.69 12.14 14.39
CA GLY A 259 25.33 11.89 15.67
C GLY A 259 26.53 10.96 15.52
N GLN A 260 27.02 10.35 16.62
CA GLN A 260 28.15 9.41 16.55
C GLN A 260 27.87 8.19 15.67
N SER A 261 26.69 7.61 15.78
CA SER A 261 26.25 6.44 15.00
C SER A 261 24.75 6.52 14.68
N THR A 262 24.21 7.72 14.60
CA THR A 262 22.78 7.93 14.37
C THR A 262 22.59 9.06 13.38
N LEU A 263 21.85 8.78 12.32
CA LEU A 263 21.34 9.77 11.39
C LEU A 263 19.90 10.11 11.79
N ARG A 264 19.64 11.40 12.04
CA ARG A 264 18.32 11.93 12.35
C ARG A 264 17.77 12.71 11.18
N VAL A 265 16.52 12.48 10.88
CA VAL A 265 15.75 13.21 9.86
C VAL A 265 14.53 13.82 10.54
N ASN A 266 14.42 15.14 10.50
CA ASN A 266 13.26 15.86 10.97
C ASN A 266 12.48 16.40 9.77
N LEU A 267 11.20 16.09 9.74
CA LEU A 267 10.28 16.50 8.69
C LEU A 267 9.30 17.53 9.23
N THR A 268 9.18 18.66 8.54
CA THR A 268 8.27 19.73 8.91
C THR A 268 7.43 20.16 7.71
N ASP A 269 6.18 20.46 7.97
CA ASP A 269 5.28 21.05 7.00
C ASP A 269 5.77 22.46 6.64
N SER A 270 5.97 22.75 5.35
CA SER A 270 6.60 23.99 4.90
C SER A 270 5.74 25.24 5.14
N ALA A 271 4.41 25.09 5.23
CA ALA A 271 3.53 26.22 5.46
C ALA A 271 3.36 26.55 6.96
N THR A 272 3.39 25.53 7.84
CA THR A 272 3.07 25.72 9.24
C THR A 272 4.28 25.58 10.17
N GLY A 273 5.37 24.96 9.70
CA GLY A 273 6.54 24.62 10.52
C GLY A 273 6.27 23.51 11.54
N ARG A 274 5.09 22.91 11.53
CA ARG A 274 4.73 21.79 12.43
C ARG A 274 5.39 20.50 11.95
N PRO A 275 5.59 19.50 12.83
CA PRO A 275 6.03 18.18 12.42
C PRO A 275 5.13 17.60 11.34
N ALA A 276 5.70 17.14 10.23
CA ALA A 276 4.98 16.40 9.18
C ALA A 276 4.95 14.92 9.55
N ASP A 277 3.80 14.42 9.98
CA ASP A 277 3.63 13.05 10.49
C ASP A 277 2.51 12.29 9.75
N ASP A 278 2.08 12.82 8.62
CA ASP A 278 1.04 12.29 7.75
C ASP A 278 1.60 11.48 6.57
N LEU A 279 2.75 10.83 6.78
CA LEU A 279 3.35 9.99 5.77
C LEU A 279 2.54 8.72 5.54
N LEU A 280 2.48 8.32 4.28
CA LEU A 280 1.94 7.05 3.84
C LEU A 280 3.08 6.06 3.61
N ILE A 281 2.81 4.80 3.84
CA ILE A 281 3.73 3.74 3.41
C ILE A 281 3.70 3.71 1.88
N HIS A 282 4.86 3.92 1.28
CA HIS A 282 5.07 3.96 -0.15
C HIS A 282 6.19 2.98 -0.49
N HIS A 283 5.94 2.06 -1.41
CA HIS A 283 6.89 0.99 -1.76
C HIS A 283 7.49 0.25 -0.55
N GLY A 284 6.64 -0.03 0.45
CA GLY A 284 7.06 -0.76 1.64
C GLY A 284 7.84 0.03 2.69
N ALA A 285 7.92 1.36 2.63
CA ALA A 285 8.55 2.18 3.66
C ALA A 285 7.82 3.50 3.91
N LEU A 286 8.05 4.13 5.07
CA LEU A 286 7.62 5.51 5.32
C LEU A 286 8.58 6.51 4.66
N ILE A 287 9.87 6.18 4.65
CA ILE A 287 10.94 6.96 4.04
C ILE A 287 11.93 6.00 3.39
N HIS A 288 12.19 6.18 2.09
CA HIS A 288 13.37 5.63 1.45
C HIS A 288 14.47 6.68 1.50
N LEU A 289 15.48 6.46 2.32
CA LEU A 289 16.59 7.37 2.47
C LEU A 289 17.82 6.80 1.76
N ILE A 290 18.18 7.42 0.66
CA ILE A 290 19.39 7.10 -0.07
C ILE A 290 20.48 8.06 0.40
N VAL A 291 21.63 7.51 0.80
CA VAL A 291 22.80 8.27 1.24
C VAL A 291 23.99 7.92 0.36
N VAL A 292 24.66 8.91 -0.20
CA VAL A 292 25.89 8.77 -0.98
C VAL A 292 27.05 9.36 -0.19
N SER A 293 28.03 8.52 0.13
CA SER A 293 29.22 8.92 0.90
C SER A 293 30.21 9.73 0.05
N PRO A 294 31.20 10.40 0.67
CA PRO A 294 32.28 11.08 -0.05
C PRO A 294 33.00 10.19 -1.07
N ALA A 295 33.18 8.91 -0.77
CA ALA A 295 33.79 7.94 -1.69
C ALA A 295 32.84 7.40 -2.76
N GLY A 296 31.54 7.77 -2.71
CA GLY A 296 30.53 7.29 -3.65
C GLY A 296 29.96 5.93 -3.30
N THR A 297 30.08 5.50 -2.04
CA THR A 297 29.32 4.35 -1.54
C THR A 297 27.87 4.76 -1.31
N MET A 298 26.91 3.97 -1.81
CA MET A 298 25.49 4.20 -1.61
C MET A 298 24.97 3.32 -0.47
N SER A 299 24.17 3.92 0.39
CA SER A 299 23.38 3.22 1.40
C SER A 299 21.91 3.55 1.19
N HIS A 300 21.05 2.51 1.20
CA HIS A 300 19.61 2.63 1.16
C HIS A 300 19.08 2.18 2.52
N VAL A 301 18.56 3.11 3.30
CA VAL A 301 18.09 2.87 4.67
C VAL A 301 16.65 3.35 4.84
N HIS A 302 15.95 2.75 5.80
CA HIS A 302 14.55 3.06 6.10
C HIS A 302 14.45 3.58 7.53
N PRO A 303 14.66 4.89 7.75
CA PRO A 303 14.67 5.47 9.10
C PRO A 303 13.39 5.18 9.85
N VAL A 304 13.51 4.78 11.11
CA VAL A 304 12.39 4.46 11.97
C VAL A 304 11.77 5.73 12.52
N ARG A 305 10.45 5.81 12.52
CA ARG A 305 9.71 6.89 13.17
C ARG A 305 9.82 6.75 14.69
N VAL A 306 10.41 7.71 15.36
CA VAL A 306 10.57 7.73 16.84
C VAL A 306 9.58 8.67 17.51
N ALA A 307 9.15 9.71 16.81
CA ALA A 307 8.15 10.67 17.25
C ALA A 307 7.51 11.33 16.01
N PRO A 308 6.41 12.08 16.17
CA PRO A 308 5.83 12.86 15.07
C PRO A 308 6.86 13.68 14.32
N GLY A 309 6.98 13.45 12.99
CA GLY A 309 7.92 14.11 12.11
C GLY A 309 9.40 13.84 12.39
N ARG A 310 9.74 12.90 13.28
CA ARG A 310 11.11 12.60 13.67
C ARG A 310 11.45 11.15 13.42
N TYR A 311 12.50 10.95 12.60
CA TYR A 311 12.96 9.66 12.14
C TYR A 311 14.43 9.48 12.45
N GLU A 312 14.84 8.26 12.76
CA GLU A 312 16.22 7.91 13.08
C GLU A 312 16.63 6.61 12.38
N ALA A 313 17.88 6.53 11.97
CA ALA A 313 18.52 5.30 11.53
C ALA A 313 19.91 5.19 12.15
N LYS A 314 20.36 3.97 12.45
CA LYS A 314 21.76 3.76 12.78
C LYS A 314 22.57 3.91 11.50
N PHE A 315 23.50 4.86 11.51
CA PHE A 315 24.32 5.18 10.37
C PHE A 315 25.64 5.82 10.84
N ASP A 316 26.76 5.26 10.40
CA ASP A 316 28.08 5.73 10.77
C ASP A 316 28.68 6.59 9.66
N THR A 317 28.95 7.86 9.96
CA THR A 317 29.68 8.76 9.06
C THR A 317 31.18 8.58 9.27
N THR A 318 31.75 7.50 8.71
CA THR A 318 33.15 7.11 8.92
C THR A 318 34.15 7.84 8.04
N GLU A 319 33.68 8.44 6.94
CA GLU A 319 34.50 9.19 6.00
C GLU A 319 34.40 10.70 6.29
N ARG A 320 35.50 11.44 6.07
CA ARG A 320 35.45 12.89 6.11
C ARG A 320 34.92 13.43 4.78
N GLY A 321 34.00 14.35 4.82
CA GLY A 321 33.39 14.98 3.64
C GLY A 321 31.89 14.97 3.70
N THR A 322 31.24 15.29 2.59
CA THR A 322 29.80 15.45 2.50
C THR A 322 29.13 14.12 2.21
N TYR A 323 28.19 13.73 3.06
CA TYR A 323 27.22 12.67 2.81
C TYR A 323 25.96 13.30 2.22
N ALA A 324 25.81 13.21 0.91
CA ALA A 324 24.60 13.67 0.24
C ALA A 324 23.47 12.67 0.45
N MET A 325 22.25 13.16 0.61
CA MET A 325 21.09 12.30 0.82
C MET A 325 19.85 12.79 0.11
N THR A 326 19.01 11.85 -0.22
CA THR A 326 17.65 12.11 -0.67
C THR A 326 16.67 11.19 0.06
N ALA A 327 15.56 11.76 0.51
CA ALA A 327 14.46 11.04 1.11
C ALA A 327 13.27 11.07 0.17
N GLU A 328 12.85 9.89 -0.29
CA GLU A 328 11.58 9.71 -0.98
C GLU A 328 10.50 9.41 0.05
N ILE A 329 9.46 10.22 0.06
CA ILE A 329 8.32 10.11 0.97
C ILE A 329 7.02 10.23 0.19
N ALA A 330 5.96 9.60 0.66
CA ALA A 330 4.60 9.86 0.21
C ALA A 330 3.82 10.55 1.33
N ARG A 331 3.29 11.74 1.04
CA ARG A 331 2.49 12.50 1.99
C ARG A 331 1.00 12.35 1.70
N ARG A 332 0.18 12.14 2.72
CA ARG A 332 -1.27 12.10 2.56
C ARG A 332 -1.78 13.42 1.98
N GLY A 333 -2.45 13.37 0.81
CA GLY A 333 -2.93 14.55 0.10
C GLY A 333 -1.83 15.45 -0.49
N GLY A 334 -0.55 15.05 -0.42
CA GLY A 334 0.59 15.81 -0.95
C GLY A 334 1.42 15.05 -2.01
N GLY A 335 1.05 13.79 -2.28
CA GLY A 335 1.75 12.94 -3.25
C GLY A 335 3.15 12.52 -2.83
N VAL A 336 3.91 11.99 -3.79
CA VAL A 336 5.31 11.59 -3.59
C VAL A 336 6.21 12.82 -3.69
N GLN A 337 7.13 12.96 -2.75
CA GLN A 337 8.09 14.07 -2.68
C GLN A 337 9.50 13.52 -2.52
N LEU A 338 10.45 14.15 -3.21
CA LEU A 338 11.86 13.85 -3.11
C LEU A 338 12.56 15.01 -2.38
N LEU A 339 12.99 14.75 -1.15
CA LEU A 339 13.63 15.76 -0.29
C LEU A 339 15.14 15.57 -0.32
N ARG A 340 15.87 16.65 -0.42
CA ARG A 340 17.35 16.62 -0.47
C ARG A 340 17.95 17.21 0.78
N GLY A 341 19.11 16.69 1.18
CA GLY A 341 19.87 17.18 2.30
C GLY A 341 21.28 16.60 2.33
N SER A 342 22.03 16.98 3.33
CA SER A 342 23.37 16.45 3.57
C SER A 342 23.72 16.49 5.06
N VAL A 343 24.70 15.69 5.43
CA VAL A 343 25.42 15.80 6.70
C VAL A 343 26.91 15.69 6.45
N ASP A 344 27.71 16.32 7.30
CA ASP A 344 29.16 16.23 7.19
C ASP A 344 29.70 15.12 8.09
N GLY A 345 30.52 14.26 7.51
CA GLY A 345 31.31 13.29 8.25
C GLY A 345 32.50 13.97 8.94
N GLN A 346 32.56 13.80 10.25
CA GLN A 346 33.56 14.48 11.10
C GLN A 346 34.72 13.59 11.53
N SER A 347 34.87 12.38 10.99
CA SER A 347 35.94 11.48 11.43
C SER A 347 37.30 12.00 11.01
N PRO A 348 38.24 12.29 11.95
CA PRO A 348 39.52 12.85 11.63
C PRO A 348 40.52 11.87 10.97
N ALA A 349 40.19 10.59 10.88
CA ALA A 349 41.19 9.55 10.64
C ALA A 349 40.87 8.53 9.53
N ALA A 350 39.71 8.53 8.93
CA ALA A 350 39.39 7.51 7.94
C ALA A 350 39.80 7.98 6.53
N ARG A 351 40.76 7.29 5.92
CA ARG A 351 40.84 7.19 4.48
C ARG A 351 39.50 6.75 3.95
N PRO A 352 39.05 7.25 2.77
CA PRO A 352 37.87 6.71 2.12
C PRO A 352 37.97 5.18 2.14
N THR A 353 37.00 4.54 2.79
CA THR A 353 36.92 3.09 2.77
C THR A 353 36.65 2.73 1.32
N ALA A 354 37.47 1.91 0.70
CA ALA A 354 37.23 1.45 -0.66
C ALA A 354 35.80 0.94 -0.73
N ALA A 355 35.06 1.35 -1.75
CA ALA A 355 33.69 0.89 -1.96
C ALA A 355 33.66 -0.65 -1.86
N PRO A 356 32.66 -1.24 -1.22
CA PRO A 356 32.55 -2.69 -1.15
C PRO A 356 32.56 -3.28 -2.57
N PRO A 357 33.13 -4.47 -2.77
CA PRO A 357 33.16 -5.09 -4.08
C PRO A 357 31.73 -5.25 -4.63
N SER A 358 31.58 -5.05 -5.93
CA SER A 358 30.31 -5.29 -6.61
C SER A 358 29.84 -6.74 -6.38
N GLN A 359 28.59 -6.91 -6.05
CA GLN A 359 27.97 -8.22 -5.84
C GLN A 359 27.20 -8.71 -7.08
N GLY A 360 27.23 -7.93 -8.17
CA GLY A 360 26.62 -8.25 -9.46
C GLY A 360 27.28 -7.45 -10.59
N ASP A 361 26.96 -7.79 -11.82
CA ASP A 361 27.45 -7.15 -13.03
C ASP A 361 26.35 -6.32 -13.68
N ILE A 362 26.66 -5.07 -14.03
CA ILE A 362 25.72 -4.19 -14.73
C ILE A 362 26.21 -3.97 -16.15
N THR A 363 25.31 -4.19 -17.12
CA THR A 363 25.46 -3.85 -18.52
C THR A 363 24.39 -2.85 -18.93
N ALA A 364 24.77 -1.86 -19.74
CA ALA A 364 23.82 -0.85 -20.19
C ALA A 364 23.90 -0.63 -21.68
N THR A 365 22.74 -0.60 -22.35
CA THR A 365 22.61 -0.07 -23.70
C THR A 365 22.11 1.36 -23.57
N VAL A 366 23.06 2.31 -23.64
CA VAL A 366 22.81 3.72 -23.33
C VAL A 366 22.45 4.46 -24.62
N ALA A 367 21.26 5.02 -24.64
CA ALA A 367 20.80 5.95 -25.69
C ALA A 367 21.21 7.38 -25.34
N PRO A 368 21.19 8.32 -26.30
CA PRO A 368 21.38 9.74 -26.01
C PRO A 368 20.37 10.29 -24.98
N ALA A 369 20.71 11.40 -24.34
CA ALA A 369 19.85 12.05 -23.37
C ALA A 369 18.43 12.26 -23.90
N GLY A 370 17.43 12.03 -23.03
CA GLY A 370 16.02 12.08 -23.38
C GLY A 370 15.44 10.83 -24.04
N SER A 371 16.27 9.85 -24.41
CA SER A 371 15.84 8.59 -25.05
C SER A 371 15.91 7.40 -24.08
N PRO A 372 15.05 6.37 -24.24
CA PRO A 372 15.06 5.20 -23.39
C PRO A 372 16.36 4.38 -23.54
N SER A 373 16.98 4.11 -22.40
CA SER A 373 18.14 3.22 -22.25
C SER A 373 17.72 1.96 -21.52
N THR A 374 18.40 0.84 -21.79
CA THR A 374 18.19 -0.43 -21.07
C THR A 374 19.38 -0.68 -20.15
N ILE A 375 19.09 -0.86 -18.87
CA ILE A 375 20.09 -1.21 -17.83
C ILE A 375 19.74 -2.63 -17.36
N ARG A 376 20.68 -3.55 -17.48
CA ARG A 376 20.55 -4.92 -17.02
C ARG A 376 21.57 -5.21 -15.94
N ALA A 377 21.11 -5.67 -14.79
CA ALA A 377 21.95 -6.14 -13.69
C ALA A 377 21.83 -7.65 -13.56
N ARG A 378 22.96 -8.35 -13.47
CA ARG A 378 23.01 -9.79 -13.30
C ARG A 378 23.65 -10.13 -11.95
N PHE A 379 22.95 -10.92 -11.16
CA PHE A 379 23.40 -11.36 -9.85
C PHE A 379 23.59 -12.89 -9.86
N GLY A 380 24.81 -13.36 -10.16
CA GLY A 380 25.13 -14.79 -10.27
C GLY A 380 24.41 -15.49 -11.41
N ASP A 381 24.21 -16.81 -11.28
CA ASP A 381 23.69 -17.66 -12.37
C ASP A 381 22.35 -18.34 -12.05
N THR A 382 21.87 -18.26 -10.81
CA THR A 382 20.65 -18.94 -10.37
C THR A 382 19.46 -17.98 -10.30
N PRO A 383 18.25 -18.41 -10.75
CA PRO A 383 17.03 -17.60 -10.67
C PRO A 383 16.37 -17.75 -9.29
N ASP A 384 17.02 -17.25 -8.26
CA ASP A 384 16.64 -17.38 -6.86
C ASP A 384 16.59 -16.02 -6.14
N LEU A 385 16.48 -14.92 -6.89
CA LEU A 385 16.29 -13.60 -6.30
C LEU A 385 14.94 -13.51 -5.61
N GLN A 386 14.94 -12.87 -4.46
CA GLN A 386 13.75 -12.59 -3.64
C GLN A 386 13.28 -11.16 -3.88
N PRO A 387 11.97 -10.91 -3.89
CA PRO A 387 11.49 -9.54 -3.81
C PRO A 387 11.86 -8.92 -2.48
N TRP A 388 12.47 -7.76 -2.54
CA TRP A 388 12.70 -6.90 -1.39
C TRP A 388 11.78 -5.69 -1.49
N LEU A 389 11.01 -5.42 -0.44
CA LEU A 389 9.98 -4.36 -0.44
C LEU A 389 8.96 -4.47 -1.59
N GLY A 390 8.64 -5.71 -1.98
CA GLY A 390 7.71 -5.98 -3.07
C GLY A 390 8.29 -5.81 -4.47
N MET A 391 9.60 -5.56 -4.62
CA MET A 391 10.28 -5.32 -5.89
C MET A 391 11.40 -6.32 -6.11
N VAL A 392 11.58 -6.80 -7.34
CA VAL A 392 12.72 -7.69 -7.66
C VAL A 392 14.03 -6.92 -7.62
N GLY A 393 14.01 -5.64 -7.94
CA GLY A 393 15.19 -4.80 -7.90
C GLY A 393 14.87 -3.32 -7.72
N HIS A 394 15.81 -2.64 -7.11
CA HIS A 394 15.82 -1.19 -6.94
C HIS A 394 17.00 -0.61 -7.70
N MET A 395 16.79 0.43 -8.47
CA MET A 395 17.87 1.15 -9.18
C MET A 395 17.91 2.59 -8.72
N ILE A 396 19.07 2.99 -8.20
CA ILE A 396 19.35 4.37 -7.79
C ILE A 396 20.22 5.01 -8.86
N VAL A 397 19.84 6.20 -9.32
CA VAL A 397 20.55 6.97 -10.34
C VAL A 397 20.85 8.35 -9.80
N VAL A 398 22.12 8.77 -9.84
CA VAL A 398 22.56 10.10 -9.40
C VAL A 398 23.48 10.72 -10.45
N GLY A 399 23.14 11.92 -10.91
CA GLY A 399 23.95 12.63 -11.89
C GLY A 399 23.23 13.72 -12.68
N PRO A 400 23.85 14.27 -13.75
CA PRO A 400 25.24 14.04 -14.07
C PRO A 400 26.18 14.61 -12.99
N LEU A 401 27.30 13.91 -12.77
CA LEU A 401 28.31 14.27 -11.78
C LEU A 401 29.53 14.87 -12.46
N PRO A 402 30.10 15.97 -11.96
CA PRO A 402 31.36 16.47 -12.42
C PRO A 402 32.52 15.51 -12.04
N ASP A 403 33.68 15.68 -12.66
CA ASP A 403 34.87 14.98 -12.26
C ASP A 403 35.42 15.52 -10.93
N GLY A 404 35.84 14.63 -10.05
CA GLY A 404 36.38 15.02 -8.76
C GLY A 404 36.38 13.92 -7.72
N PRO A 405 37.09 14.11 -6.60
CA PRO A 405 37.26 13.08 -5.59
C PRO A 405 36.08 12.94 -4.59
N ASP A 406 35.33 14.02 -4.34
CA ASP A 406 34.21 14.01 -3.38
C ASP A 406 32.90 13.77 -4.11
N ILE A 407 32.54 12.51 -4.24
CA ILE A 407 31.30 12.12 -4.92
C ILE A 407 30.07 12.59 -4.15
N GLY A 408 30.13 12.61 -2.80
CA GLY A 408 29.03 13.10 -1.97
C GLY A 408 28.74 14.58 -2.21
N GLU A 409 29.76 15.44 -2.28
CA GLU A 409 29.59 16.86 -2.58
C GLU A 409 28.98 17.06 -3.99
N HIS A 410 29.47 16.32 -4.98
CA HIS A 410 28.94 16.36 -6.34
C HIS A 410 27.48 15.84 -6.39
N ALA A 411 27.18 14.78 -5.67
CA ALA A 411 25.83 14.21 -5.57
C ALA A 411 24.84 15.20 -4.95
N LEU A 412 25.24 15.98 -3.94
CA LEU A 412 24.39 16.98 -3.30
C LEU A 412 23.83 17.98 -4.31
N THR A 413 24.63 18.38 -5.28
CA THR A 413 24.27 19.36 -6.31
C THR A 413 23.77 18.72 -7.61
N ALA A 414 23.83 17.40 -7.74
CA ALA A 414 23.40 16.69 -8.93
C ALA A 414 21.93 16.98 -9.26
N PRO A 415 21.60 17.34 -10.51
CA PRO A 415 20.23 17.69 -10.88
C PRO A 415 19.27 16.49 -10.84
N VAL A 416 19.78 15.27 -11.08
CA VAL A 416 18.98 14.06 -11.13
C VAL A 416 19.32 13.15 -9.95
N TRP A 417 18.28 12.82 -9.18
CA TRP A 417 18.23 11.70 -8.26
C TRP A 417 16.99 10.91 -8.59
N SER A 418 17.14 9.61 -8.78
CA SER A 418 16.02 8.74 -9.11
C SER A 418 16.13 7.42 -8.36
N HIS A 419 14.99 6.92 -7.92
CA HIS A 419 14.81 5.61 -7.35
C HIS A 419 13.76 4.88 -8.21
N ALA A 420 14.22 3.95 -9.02
CA ALA A 420 13.39 3.19 -9.96
C ALA A 420 13.29 1.72 -9.52
N HIS A 421 12.19 1.07 -9.88
CA HIS A 421 11.87 -0.27 -9.44
C HIS A 421 11.72 -1.24 -10.62
N ALA A 422 12.27 -2.43 -10.49
CA ALA A 422 11.91 -3.56 -11.32
C ALA A 422 10.76 -4.32 -10.65
N MET A 423 9.57 -4.15 -11.21
CA MET A 423 8.35 -4.76 -10.67
C MET A 423 8.37 -6.28 -10.85
N VAL A 424 7.82 -6.99 -9.87
CA VAL A 424 7.53 -8.41 -10.05
C VAL A 424 6.43 -8.56 -11.09
N PRO A 425 6.62 -9.39 -12.11
CA PRO A 425 5.55 -9.70 -13.06
C PRO A 425 4.36 -10.32 -12.29
N PRO A 426 3.12 -9.88 -12.56
CA PRO A 426 1.96 -10.52 -11.96
C PRO A 426 1.90 -11.99 -12.35
N ALA A 427 1.55 -12.87 -11.42
CA ALA A 427 1.35 -14.28 -11.73
C ALA A 427 0.25 -14.44 -12.78
N PRO A 428 0.36 -15.38 -13.72
CA PRO A 428 -0.67 -15.62 -14.73
C PRO A 428 -2.03 -15.86 -14.07
N GLY A 429 -2.99 -14.97 -14.36
CA GLY A 429 -4.36 -15.03 -13.79
C GLY A 429 -4.58 -14.31 -12.48
N ALA A 430 -3.57 -13.66 -11.90
CA ALA A 430 -3.72 -12.81 -10.72
C ALA A 430 -4.11 -11.38 -11.14
N ALA A 431 -5.36 -11.01 -10.90
CA ALA A 431 -5.79 -9.62 -11.04
C ALA A 431 -5.27 -8.83 -9.83
N GLY A 432 -4.15 -8.09 -10.00
CA GLY A 432 -3.71 -7.05 -9.07
C GLY A 432 -3.26 -7.50 -7.68
N GLY A 433 -2.85 -8.76 -7.48
CA GLY A 433 -2.29 -9.22 -6.22
C GLY A 433 -0.86 -8.73 -6.01
N GLN A 434 -0.48 -8.47 -4.76
CA GLN A 434 0.93 -8.28 -4.40
C GLN A 434 1.71 -9.56 -4.71
N PRO A 435 3.00 -9.44 -5.09
CA PRO A 435 3.85 -10.60 -5.29
C PRO A 435 4.01 -11.40 -4.00
N ASP A 436 4.16 -12.70 -4.13
CA ASP A 436 4.50 -13.55 -3.00
C ASP A 436 5.98 -13.35 -2.64
N GLU A 437 6.25 -12.50 -1.67
CA GLU A 437 7.60 -12.20 -1.18
C GLU A 437 8.26 -13.38 -0.46
N SER A 438 7.50 -14.41 -0.12
CA SER A 438 8.04 -15.61 0.54
C SER A 438 8.78 -16.55 -0.41
N VAL A 439 8.71 -16.31 -1.73
CA VAL A 439 9.22 -17.22 -2.76
C VAL A 439 10.32 -16.56 -3.58
N ALA A 440 11.57 -17.01 -3.38
CA ALA A 440 12.70 -16.66 -4.23
C ALA A 440 12.59 -17.36 -5.60
N ARG A 441 12.25 -16.64 -6.67
CA ARG A 441 12.04 -17.22 -8.01
C ARG A 441 12.39 -16.31 -9.17
N TYR A 442 13.07 -15.20 -8.92
CA TYR A 442 13.31 -14.17 -9.92
C TYR A 442 14.79 -14.12 -10.32
N GLY A 443 15.07 -13.48 -11.43
CA GLY A 443 16.41 -13.29 -11.94
C GLY A 443 16.99 -14.55 -12.66
N PRO A 444 18.33 -14.65 -12.78
CA PRO A 444 19.38 -13.81 -12.18
C PRO A 444 19.53 -12.41 -12.79
N ASP A 445 18.86 -12.16 -13.93
CA ASP A 445 18.89 -10.87 -14.60
C ASP A 445 17.70 -10.00 -14.18
N ILE A 446 17.98 -8.73 -13.88
CA ILE A 446 16.99 -7.70 -13.61
C ILE A 446 17.17 -6.60 -14.66
N GLU A 447 16.08 -6.16 -15.28
CA GLU A 447 16.12 -5.17 -16.34
C GLU A 447 15.31 -3.92 -15.96
N PHE A 448 15.88 -2.76 -16.28
CA PHE A 448 15.23 -1.46 -16.14
C PHE A 448 15.26 -0.74 -17.49
N THR A 449 14.17 -0.05 -17.79
CA THR A 449 14.14 0.95 -18.86
C THR A 449 14.17 2.32 -18.19
N TYR A 450 15.17 3.17 -18.53
CA TYR A 450 15.34 4.47 -17.95
C TYR A 450 15.77 5.50 -18.99
N SER A 451 15.18 6.69 -18.96
CA SER A 451 15.56 7.81 -19.82
C SER A 451 16.37 8.82 -19.02
N PHE A 452 17.66 8.91 -19.30
CA PHE A 452 18.52 9.93 -18.69
C PHE A 452 18.16 11.29 -19.26
N ALA A 453 17.77 12.22 -18.40
CA ALA A 453 17.26 13.54 -18.85
C ALA A 453 18.37 14.44 -19.40
N LEU A 454 19.61 14.28 -18.96
CA LEU A 454 20.76 15.12 -19.29
C LEU A 454 21.94 14.25 -19.73
N ALA A 455 22.80 14.80 -20.58
CA ALA A 455 24.08 14.18 -20.91
C ALA A 455 25.08 14.31 -19.76
N GLY A 456 26.06 13.42 -19.70
CA GLY A 456 27.14 13.39 -18.71
C GLY A 456 27.24 12.08 -17.95
N ARG A 457 28.08 12.06 -16.92
CA ARG A 457 28.39 10.87 -16.13
C ARG A 457 27.42 10.69 -14.97
N TYR A 458 26.85 9.51 -14.88
CA TYR A 458 25.95 9.10 -13.80
C TYR A 458 26.55 7.97 -12.98
N LYS A 459 26.37 8.00 -11.67
CA LYS A 459 26.49 6.82 -10.82
C LYS A 459 25.15 6.12 -10.73
N VAL A 460 25.20 4.80 -10.91
CA VAL A 460 24.02 3.92 -10.86
C VAL A 460 24.32 2.76 -9.92
N TRP A 461 23.40 2.44 -9.06
CA TRP A 461 23.43 1.26 -8.20
C TRP A 461 22.17 0.46 -8.41
N VAL A 462 22.31 -0.86 -8.52
CA VAL A 462 21.18 -1.78 -8.53
C VAL A 462 21.24 -2.64 -7.28
N GLN A 463 20.11 -2.75 -6.60
CA GLN A 463 19.95 -3.60 -5.42
C GLN A 463 18.89 -4.66 -5.64
N THR A 464 19.11 -5.83 -5.06
CA THR A 464 18.17 -6.96 -5.03
C THR A 464 18.41 -7.77 -3.76
N GLU A 465 17.60 -8.79 -3.52
CA GLU A 465 17.79 -9.69 -2.40
C GLU A 465 17.96 -11.15 -2.86
N ARG A 466 18.86 -11.88 -2.20
CA ARG A 466 19.04 -13.33 -2.33
C ARG A 466 19.34 -13.94 -0.98
N ASP A 467 18.62 -14.98 -0.61
CA ASP A 467 18.83 -15.71 0.65
C ASP A 467 18.91 -14.75 1.85
N TYR A 468 17.94 -13.83 1.90
CA TYR A 468 17.86 -12.73 2.89
C TYR A 468 19.08 -11.80 2.91
N ALA A 469 19.91 -11.77 1.87
CA ALA A 469 21.02 -10.84 1.75
C ALA A 469 20.71 -9.78 0.69
N ILE A 470 20.76 -8.50 1.08
CA ILE A 470 20.65 -7.38 0.14
C ILE A 470 21.97 -7.26 -0.60
N LEU A 471 21.91 -7.43 -1.91
CA LEU A 471 23.05 -7.36 -2.83
C LEU A 471 23.04 -6.00 -3.52
N THR A 472 24.23 -5.42 -3.74
CA THR A 472 24.37 -4.12 -4.40
C THR A 472 25.44 -4.19 -5.50
N ALA A 473 25.08 -3.76 -6.70
CA ALA A 473 26.00 -3.61 -7.83
C ALA A 473 26.08 -2.14 -8.25
N PRO A 474 27.26 -1.49 -8.15
CA PRO A 474 27.49 -0.14 -8.65
C PRO A 474 28.02 -0.14 -10.08
N THR A 475 27.72 0.92 -10.84
CA THR A 475 28.36 1.22 -12.12
C THR A 475 28.38 2.72 -12.39
N ASP A 476 29.24 3.15 -13.33
CA ASP A 476 29.23 4.48 -13.91
C ASP A 476 28.68 4.40 -15.34
N ILE A 477 27.76 5.30 -15.70
CA ILE A 477 27.15 5.36 -17.03
C ILE A 477 27.46 6.73 -17.64
N GLU A 478 27.99 6.74 -18.86
CA GLU A 478 28.21 7.96 -19.64
C GLU A 478 27.06 8.12 -20.65
N VAL A 479 26.35 9.23 -20.59
CA VAL A 479 25.22 9.57 -21.45
C VAL A 479 25.64 10.69 -22.40
N ARG A 480 25.45 10.48 -23.70
CA ARG A 480 25.79 11.44 -24.74
C ARG A 480 24.68 12.49 -24.93
N GLU A 481 25.06 13.64 -25.49
CA GLU A 481 24.09 14.63 -25.97
C GLU A 481 23.11 13.99 -26.99
N PRO A 482 21.93 14.57 -27.17
CA PRO A 482 20.91 14.13 -28.14
C PRO A 482 21.37 14.08 -29.56
#